data_ce6053c982dfc54b7e7a3afc66eee97e
#
_entry.id   ce6053c982dfc54b7e7a3afc66eee97e
#
_cell.length_a   1.000
_cell.length_b   1.000
_cell.length_c   1.000
_cell.angle_alpha   90.00
_cell.angle_beta   90.00
_cell.angle_gamma   90.00
#
_symmetry.space_group_name_H-M   'P 1'
#
loop_
_entity.id
_entity.type
_entity.pdbx_description
1 polymer ?
#
loop_
_entity_poly.entity_id
_entity_poly.type
_entity_poly.pdbx_seq_one_letter_code
_entity_poly.pdbx_strand_id
1 'polypeptide(L)'
;MIKVIKIGGNIVDNLELLRKFARDFAEMPGMKILVHGGGVMASQMQKAMGMIPQMIEGRRVTDEETLKVVTMVYAGWCNKNITALLQSERCNAIGLSGADGNAV
;
A
#
# COMPACT_ATOMS: atom_id res chain seq x y z
N MET A 1 -5.33 -22.96 5.97
CA MET A 1 -4.20 -22.39 5.16
C MET A 1 -4.42 -20.91 4.99
N ILE A 2 -3.38 -20.13 5.20
CA ILE A 2 -3.43 -18.66 4.98
C ILE A 2 -2.95 -18.36 3.56
N LYS A 3 -3.74 -17.59 2.82
CA LYS A 3 -3.35 -17.12 1.50
C LYS A 3 -2.65 -15.77 1.62
N VAL A 4 -1.51 -15.62 0.96
CA VAL A 4 -0.78 -14.35 0.91
C VAL A 4 -0.78 -13.86 -0.53
N ILE A 5 -1.30 -12.66 -0.76
CA ILE A 5 -1.43 -12.06 -2.08
C ILE A 5 -0.72 -10.73 -2.09
N LYS A 6 0.10 -10.50 -3.09
CA LYS A 6 0.80 -9.23 -3.27
C LYS A 6 0.28 -8.50 -4.50
N ILE A 7 0.01 -7.21 -4.35
CA ILE A 7 -0.31 -6.33 -5.49
C ILE A 7 0.81 -5.32 -5.70
N GLY A 8 1.08 -5.04 -6.96
CA GLY A 8 2.09 -4.08 -7.36
C GLY A 8 1.55 -2.68 -7.58
N GLY A 9 2.44 -1.76 -7.95
CA GLY A 9 2.12 -0.37 -8.17
C GLY A 9 1.07 -0.12 -9.24
N ASN A 10 1.03 -0.95 -10.29
CA ASN A 10 0.04 -0.79 -11.36
C ASN A 10 -1.40 -0.88 -10.84
N ILE A 11 -1.64 -1.74 -9.86
CA ILE A 11 -2.96 -1.87 -9.24
C ILE A 11 -3.18 -0.74 -8.22
N VAL A 12 -2.18 -0.47 -7.38
CA VAL A 12 -2.29 0.57 -6.35
C VAL A 12 -2.50 1.95 -6.96
N ASP A 13 -1.86 2.23 -8.10
CA ASP A 13 -1.95 3.53 -8.78
C ASP A 13 -3.23 3.72 -9.59
N ASN A 14 -3.99 2.66 -9.83
CA ASN A 14 -5.21 2.71 -10.66
C ASN A 14 -6.43 2.37 -9.80
N LEU A 15 -7.26 3.38 -9.53
CA LEU A 15 -8.41 3.22 -8.65
C LEU A 15 -9.42 2.18 -9.16
N GLU A 16 -9.65 2.11 -10.45
CA GLU A 16 -10.56 1.12 -11.05
C GLU A 16 -10.06 -0.31 -10.83
N LEU A 17 -8.78 -0.53 -11.12
CA LEU A 17 -8.16 -1.84 -10.91
C LEU A 17 -8.12 -2.19 -9.42
N LEU A 18 -7.84 -1.22 -8.58
CA LEU A 18 -7.80 -1.44 -7.13
C LEU A 18 -9.18 -1.82 -6.58
N ARG A 19 -10.23 -1.16 -7.04
CA ARG A 19 -11.62 -1.49 -6.65
C ARG A 19 -12.02 -2.88 -7.10
N LYS A 20 -11.67 -3.24 -8.35
CA LYS A 20 -11.93 -4.57 -8.86
C LYS A 20 -11.19 -5.63 -8.05
N PHE A 21 -9.91 -5.38 -7.76
CA PHE A 21 -9.12 -6.28 -6.95
C PHE A 21 -9.72 -6.44 -5.54
N ALA A 22 -10.13 -5.34 -4.91
CA ALA A 22 -10.72 -5.38 -3.58
C ALA A 22 -11.98 -6.25 -3.55
N ARG A 23 -12.81 -6.17 -4.57
CA ARG A 23 -13.99 -7.02 -4.73
C ARG A 23 -13.61 -8.49 -4.82
N ASP A 24 -12.66 -8.81 -5.71
CA ASP A 24 -12.21 -10.18 -5.91
C ASP A 24 -11.55 -10.74 -4.64
N PHE A 25 -10.72 -9.94 -3.97
CA PHE A 25 -10.08 -10.34 -2.73
C PHE A 25 -11.11 -10.58 -1.62
N ALA A 26 -12.12 -9.73 -1.52
CA ALA A 26 -13.17 -9.88 -0.50
C ALA A 26 -13.95 -11.19 -0.67
N GLU A 27 -14.15 -11.64 -1.90
CA GLU A 27 -14.85 -12.89 -2.21
C GLU A 27 -14.02 -14.15 -1.96
N MET A 28 -12.71 -14.02 -1.84
CA MET A 28 -11.85 -15.18 -1.57
C MET A 28 -12.13 -15.72 -0.18
N PRO A 29 -12.37 -17.05 -0.05
CA PRO A 29 -12.67 -17.62 1.25
C PRO A 29 -11.41 -17.81 2.10
N GLY A 30 -11.60 -17.87 3.41
CA GLY A 30 -10.57 -18.21 4.38
C GLY A 30 -9.73 -17.04 4.82
N MET A 31 -8.72 -17.34 5.63
CA MET A 31 -7.78 -16.34 6.13
C MET A 31 -6.83 -15.90 5.02
N LYS A 32 -6.62 -14.61 4.91
CA LYS A 32 -5.82 -14.06 3.83
C LYS A 32 -5.10 -12.80 4.26
N ILE A 33 -3.93 -12.60 3.66
CA ILE A 33 -3.07 -11.45 3.91
C ILE A 33 -2.80 -10.77 2.57
N LEU A 34 -3.02 -9.47 2.53
CA LEU A 34 -2.69 -8.65 1.37
C LEU A 34 -1.42 -7.87 1.64
N VAL A 35 -0.44 -7.99 0.74
CA VAL A 35 0.80 -7.22 0.79
C VAL A 35 0.79 -6.22 -0.36
N HIS A 36 1.08 -4.96 -0.06
CA HIS A 36 1.08 -3.90 -1.05
C HIS A 36 2.22 -2.91 -0.84
N GLY A 37 2.56 -2.20 -1.90
CA GLY A 37 3.43 -1.03 -1.82
C GLY A 37 2.63 0.25 -2.02
N GLY A 38 3.27 1.27 -2.57
CA GLY A 38 2.63 2.58 -2.79
C GLY A 38 2.74 3.11 -4.21
N GLY A 39 3.27 2.32 -5.13
CA GLY A 39 3.43 2.74 -6.52
C GLY A 39 4.25 4.00 -6.66
N VAL A 40 3.80 4.94 -7.49
CA VAL A 40 4.48 6.20 -7.76
C VAL A 40 4.07 7.34 -6.84
N MET A 41 3.10 7.12 -5.95
CA MET A 41 2.55 8.21 -5.12
C MET A 41 3.57 8.84 -4.20
N ALA A 42 4.49 8.07 -3.64
CA ALA A 42 5.54 8.63 -2.79
C ALA A 42 6.46 9.56 -3.56
N SER A 43 6.84 9.21 -4.78
CA SER A 43 7.64 10.08 -5.64
C SER A 43 6.89 11.35 -6.02
N GLN A 44 5.61 11.24 -6.32
CA GLN A 44 4.76 12.40 -6.62
C GLN A 44 4.66 13.34 -5.41
N MET A 45 4.48 12.77 -4.23
CA MET A 45 4.41 13.56 -3.00
C MET A 45 5.74 14.25 -2.70
N GLN A 46 6.87 13.54 -2.85
CA GLN A 46 8.20 14.14 -2.68
C GLN A 46 8.40 15.33 -3.60
N LYS A 47 8.05 15.19 -4.88
CA LYS A 47 8.14 16.30 -5.85
C LYS A 47 7.24 17.46 -5.45
N ALA A 48 6.03 17.21 -5.01
CA ALA A 48 5.11 18.24 -4.56
C ALA A 48 5.63 18.99 -3.32
N MET A 49 6.44 18.34 -2.50
CA MET A 49 7.07 18.92 -1.32
C MET A 49 8.44 19.57 -1.62
N GLY A 50 8.84 19.62 -2.88
CA GLY A 50 10.12 20.19 -3.28
C GLY A 50 11.31 19.25 -3.08
N MET A 51 11.08 17.97 -2.88
CA MET A 51 12.12 16.97 -2.73
C MET A 51 12.44 16.31 -4.07
N ILE A 52 13.66 15.78 -4.20
CA ILE A 52 14.08 15.05 -5.39
C ILE A 52 14.14 13.56 -5.03
N PRO A 53 13.22 12.72 -5.55
CA PRO A 53 13.28 11.28 -5.31
C PRO A 53 14.58 10.69 -5.88
N GLN A 54 15.25 9.87 -5.09
CA GLN A 54 16.47 9.18 -5.52
C GLN A 54 16.20 7.68 -5.60
N MET A 55 16.53 7.10 -6.75
CA MET A 55 16.34 5.69 -7.03
C MET A 55 17.65 5.06 -7.46
N ILE A 56 17.96 3.87 -6.94
CA ILE A 56 19.11 3.07 -7.35
C ILE A 56 18.60 1.68 -7.70
N GLU A 57 18.82 1.25 -8.93
CA GLU A 57 18.39 -0.06 -9.43
C GLU A 57 16.89 -0.33 -9.17
N GLY A 58 16.05 0.67 -9.41
CA GLY A 58 14.61 0.57 -9.18
C GLY A 58 14.18 0.66 -7.72
N ARG A 59 15.12 0.83 -6.81
CA ARG A 59 14.82 0.96 -5.39
C ARG A 59 14.99 2.40 -4.91
N ARG A 60 14.10 2.83 -4.06
CA ARG A 60 14.16 4.17 -3.47
C ARG A 60 15.29 4.25 -2.44
N VAL A 61 16.11 5.29 -2.54
CA VAL A 61 17.05 5.63 -1.47
C VAL A 61 16.24 6.33 -0.37
N THR A 62 16.18 5.69 0.79
CA THR A 62 15.34 6.15 1.88
C THR A 62 16.18 6.74 3.00
N ASP A 63 16.34 8.08 2.97
CA ASP A 63 16.89 8.84 4.08
C ASP A 63 15.76 9.20 5.07
N GLU A 64 16.09 9.97 6.11
CA GLU A 64 15.13 10.31 7.16
C GLU A 64 13.92 11.08 6.63
N GLU A 65 14.12 12.05 5.76
CA GLU A 65 13.03 12.85 5.20
C GLU A 65 12.19 12.02 4.23
N THR A 66 12.83 11.20 3.43
CA THR A 66 12.13 10.26 2.53
C THR A 66 11.30 9.26 3.32
N LEU A 67 11.82 8.77 4.45
CA LEU A 67 11.07 7.84 5.30
C LEU A 67 9.77 8.47 5.81
N LYS A 68 9.78 9.74 6.18
CA LYS A 68 8.56 10.44 6.59
C LYS A 68 7.51 10.43 5.48
N VAL A 69 7.92 10.77 4.26
CA VAL A 69 7.01 10.78 3.11
C VAL A 69 6.51 9.39 2.78
N VAL A 70 7.37 8.39 2.76
CA VAL A 70 7.01 7.00 2.51
C VAL A 70 5.99 6.51 3.55
N THR A 71 6.21 6.86 4.82
CA THR A 71 5.28 6.50 5.89
C THR A 71 3.91 7.16 5.68
N MET A 72 3.89 8.46 5.35
CA MET A 72 2.65 9.17 5.06
C MET A 72 1.88 8.54 3.90
N VAL A 73 2.59 8.18 2.83
CA VAL A 73 1.96 7.67 1.61
C VAL A 73 1.63 6.19 1.73
N TYR A 74 2.58 5.34 2.08
CA TYR A 74 2.37 3.90 2.05
C TYR A 74 1.57 3.41 3.26
N ALA A 75 2.01 3.75 4.46
CA ALA A 75 1.32 3.34 5.69
C ALA A 75 0.08 4.18 5.96
N GLY A 76 0.06 5.42 5.51
CA GLY A 76 -1.07 6.31 5.66
C GLY A 76 -2.11 6.13 4.56
N TRP A 77 -1.91 6.82 3.44
CA TRP A 77 -2.92 6.85 2.38
C TRP A 77 -3.18 5.48 1.75
N CYS A 78 -2.13 4.84 1.21
CA CYS A 78 -2.32 3.59 0.46
C CYS A 78 -2.92 2.48 1.34
N ASN A 79 -2.34 2.26 2.51
CA ASN A 79 -2.78 1.22 3.42
C ASN A 79 -4.23 1.46 3.88
N LYS A 80 -4.54 2.66 4.31
CA LYS A 80 -5.88 2.96 4.83
C LYS A 80 -6.94 3.05 3.73
N ASN A 81 -6.56 3.51 2.55
CA ASN A 81 -7.47 3.50 1.40
C ASN A 81 -7.83 2.06 1.00
N ILE A 82 -6.85 1.17 0.94
CA ILE A 82 -7.09 -0.26 0.64
C ILE A 82 -7.97 -0.88 1.73
N THR A 83 -7.66 -0.60 3.00
CA THR A 83 -8.46 -1.11 4.11
C THR A 83 -9.90 -0.64 4.02
N ALA A 84 -10.12 0.64 3.72
CA ALA A 84 -11.47 1.19 3.56
C ALA A 84 -12.22 0.55 2.39
N LEU A 85 -11.54 0.31 1.27
CA LEU A 85 -12.14 -0.37 0.11
C LEU A 85 -12.57 -1.80 0.48
N LEU A 86 -11.72 -2.53 1.20
CA LEU A 86 -12.06 -3.87 1.66
C LEU A 86 -13.26 -3.86 2.60
N GLN A 87 -13.30 -2.92 3.53
CA GLN A 87 -14.45 -2.77 4.43
C GLN A 87 -15.72 -2.47 3.64
N SER A 88 -15.64 -1.65 2.60
CA SER A 88 -16.80 -1.35 1.76
C SER A 88 -17.32 -2.59 1.01
N GLU A 89 -16.48 -3.58 0.79
CA GLU A 89 -16.83 -4.86 0.19
C GLU A 89 -17.18 -5.94 1.25
N ARG A 90 -17.44 -5.52 2.48
CA ARG A 90 -17.76 -6.39 3.61
C ARG A 90 -16.65 -7.37 3.99
N CYS A 91 -15.42 -7.03 3.67
CA CYS A 91 -14.24 -7.76 4.10
C CYS A 91 -13.66 -7.04 5.32
N ASN A 92 -13.85 -7.63 6.51
CA ASN A 92 -13.36 -7.01 7.73
C ASN A 92 -11.84 -7.11 7.77
N ALA A 93 -11.16 -6.01 7.52
CA ALA A 93 -9.72 -5.94 7.36
C ALA A 93 -9.10 -4.96 8.36
N ILE A 94 -7.88 -5.27 8.76
CA ILE A 94 -7.05 -4.35 9.54
C ILE A 94 -5.79 -4.05 8.71
N GLY A 95 -5.42 -2.78 8.63
CA GLY A 95 -4.23 -2.37 7.89
C GLY A 95 -3.04 -2.18 8.83
N LEU A 96 -1.94 -2.87 8.54
CA LEU A 96 -0.71 -2.82 9.32
C LEU A 96 0.46 -2.36 8.45
N SER A 97 1.49 -1.84 9.10
CA SER A 97 2.79 -1.56 8.49
C SER A 97 3.89 -2.24 9.28
N GLY A 98 5.12 -2.15 8.81
CA GLY A 98 6.28 -2.71 9.53
C GLY A 98 6.49 -2.10 10.92
N ALA A 99 5.88 -0.96 11.21
CA ALA A 99 5.98 -0.30 12.50
C ALA A 99 4.97 -0.82 13.53
N ASP A 100 4.02 -1.65 13.11
CA ASP A 100 2.90 -2.06 13.95
C ASP A 100 3.19 -3.36 14.70
N GLY A 101 3.28 -3.26 16.02
CA GLY A 101 3.24 -4.39 16.93
C GLY A 101 4.23 -5.51 16.66
N ASN A 102 5.32 -5.23 15.96
CA ASN A 102 6.28 -6.27 15.55
C ASN A 102 5.61 -7.39 14.74
N ALA A 103 4.55 -7.05 13.99
CA ALA A 103 3.76 -8.03 13.24
C ALA A 103 4.40 -8.40 11.90
N VAL A 104 5.31 -7.57 11.39
CA VAL A 104 5.93 -7.75 10.07
C VAL A 104 7.45 -7.79 10.21
#